data_e1fb7156015dbc656237211466bd69d0
#
_entry.id   e1fb7156015dbc656237211466bd69d0
#
_cell.length_a   1.000
_cell.length_b   1.000
_cell.length_c   1.000
_cell.angle_alpha   90.00
_cell.angle_beta   90.00
_cell.angle_gamma   90.00
#
_symmetry.space_group_name_H-M   'P 1'
#
loop_
_entity.id
_entity.type
_entity.pdbx_description
1 polymer ?
#
loop_
_entity_poly.entity_id
_entity_poly.type
_entity_poly.pdbx_seq_one_letter_code
_entity_poly.pdbx_strand_id
1 'polypeptide(L)'
;MKYYTITTAFYMFFIFYLSHIPQDNLPEQSSSGIENIDLLFHFIEYSVLGFLLFQSISSEELFAINPQYGTIFIGILFAISDEIHQSFVPGRHMSLMDVIFDSLGIIFGSSLVYRIPNSS
;
A
#
# COMPACT_ATOMS: atom_id res chain seq x y z
N MET A 1 -6.92 21.16 3.36
CA MET A 1 -6.57 19.78 3.07
C MET A 1 -7.57 18.85 3.71
N LYS A 2 -8.03 17.89 2.97
CA LYS A 2 -9.07 16.98 3.45
C LYS A 2 -8.51 15.95 4.43
N TYR A 3 -9.40 15.43 5.26
CA TYR A 3 -9.01 14.40 6.22
C TYR A 3 -8.35 13.20 5.55
N TYR A 4 -8.91 12.78 4.42
CA TYR A 4 -8.38 11.60 3.75
C TYR A 4 -6.95 11.81 3.27
N THR A 5 -6.64 13.01 2.81
CA THR A 5 -5.30 13.30 2.34
C THR A 5 -4.30 13.26 3.49
N ILE A 6 -4.66 13.84 4.62
CA ILE A 6 -3.79 13.84 5.79
C ILE A 6 -3.59 12.41 6.28
N THR A 7 -4.69 11.67 6.40
CA THR A 7 -4.63 10.28 6.87
C THR A 7 -3.79 9.43 5.92
N THR A 8 -3.96 9.63 4.62
CA THR A 8 -3.21 8.88 3.63
C THR A 8 -1.71 9.15 3.76
N ALA A 9 -1.35 10.41 3.94
CA ALA A 9 0.07 10.76 4.07
C ALA A 9 0.68 10.10 5.29
N PHE A 10 -0.02 10.14 6.42
CA PHE A 10 0.48 9.48 7.62
C PHE A 10 0.59 7.98 7.43
N TYR A 11 -0.39 7.39 6.74
CA TYR A 11 -0.36 5.96 6.51
C TYR A 11 0.81 5.56 5.62
N MET A 12 1.11 6.36 4.60
CA MET A 12 2.25 6.09 3.73
C MET A 12 3.56 6.19 4.51
N PHE A 13 3.67 7.16 5.41
CA PHE A 13 4.81 7.24 6.30
C PHE A 13 4.92 6.00 7.17
N PHE A 14 3.79 5.52 7.67
CA PHE A 14 3.77 4.33 8.52
C PHE A 14 4.27 3.13 7.75
N ILE A 15 3.83 2.97 6.49
CA ILE A 15 4.31 1.87 5.66
C ILE A 15 5.81 1.94 5.48
N PHE A 16 6.32 3.13 5.15
CA PHE A 16 7.76 3.30 4.98
C PHE A 16 8.52 3.00 6.26
N TYR A 17 7.95 3.40 7.39
CA TYR A 17 8.59 3.12 8.67
C TYR A 17 8.69 1.61 8.91
N LEU A 18 7.61 0.89 8.65
CA LEU A 18 7.64 -0.57 8.82
C LEU A 18 8.62 -1.21 7.88
N SER A 19 8.70 -0.70 6.66
CA SER A 19 9.64 -1.24 5.68
C SER A 19 11.09 -0.98 6.07
N HIS A 20 11.32 0.02 6.91
CA HIS A 20 12.67 0.38 7.32
C HIS A 20 13.21 -0.51 8.44
N ILE A 21 12.34 -1.27 9.10
CA ILE A 21 12.77 -2.13 10.20
C ILE A 21 13.61 -3.28 9.63
N PRO A 22 14.85 -3.46 10.12
CA PRO A 22 15.69 -4.55 9.63
C PRO A 22 15.08 -5.91 9.91
N GLN A 23 15.30 -6.84 9.00
CA GLN A 23 14.79 -8.19 9.15
C GLN A 23 15.28 -8.84 10.44
N ASP A 24 16.47 -8.48 10.87
CA ASP A 24 17.06 -9.06 12.10
C ASP A 24 16.24 -8.74 13.32
N ASN A 25 15.48 -7.67 13.29
CA ASN A 25 14.65 -7.25 14.43
C ASN A 25 13.26 -7.84 14.41
N LEU A 26 12.95 -8.64 13.39
CA LEU A 26 11.64 -9.25 13.28
C LEU A 26 11.67 -10.63 13.88
N PRO A 27 10.50 -11.18 14.23
CA PRO A 27 10.43 -12.54 14.76
C PRO A 27 11.06 -13.52 13.77
N GLU A 28 11.61 -14.58 14.32
CA GLU A 28 12.22 -15.60 13.50
C GLU A 28 11.24 -16.20 12.54
N GLN A 29 11.66 -16.34 11.28
CA GLN A 29 10.79 -16.87 10.25
C GLN A 29 11.40 -18.12 9.69
N SER A 30 11.18 -19.20 10.37
CA SER A 30 11.82 -20.44 9.99
C SER A 30 10.90 -21.44 9.32
N SER A 31 9.60 -21.22 9.32
CA SER A 31 8.69 -22.20 8.77
C SER A 31 8.06 -21.72 7.48
N SER A 32 7.58 -22.66 6.70
CA SER A 32 7.14 -22.39 5.35
C SER A 32 5.87 -21.55 5.28
N GLY A 33 5.07 -21.49 6.32
CA GLY A 33 3.85 -20.70 6.28
C GLY A 33 4.06 -19.20 6.43
N ILE A 34 5.23 -18.80 6.89
CA ILE A 34 5.47 -17.40 7.25
C ILE A 34 5.53 -16.51 6.01
N GLU A 35 6.08 -17.00 4.92
CA GLU A 35 6.16 -16.21 3.70
C GLU A 35 4.78 -15.89 3.17
N ASN A 36 3.85 -16.83 3.24
CA ASN A 36 2.50 -16.59 2.78
C ASN A 36 1.78 -15.60 3.67
N ILE A 37 2.05 -15.65 4.96
CA ILE A 37 1.47 -14.69 5.89
C ILE A 37 2.00 -13.29 5.59
N ASP A 38 3.27 -13.19 5.26
CA ASP A 38 3.89 -11.91 4.92
C ASP A 38 3.22 -11.29 3.70
N LEU A 39 2.97 -12.09 2.68
CA LEU A 39 2.28 -11.62 1.48
C LEU A 39 0.86 -11.18 1.82
N LEU A 40 0.21 -11.89 2.72
CA LEU A 40 -1.13 -11.50 3.14
C LEU A 40 -1.11 -10.14 3.84
N PHE A 41 -0.10 -9.89 4.68
CA PHE A 41 0.03 -8.58 5.32
C PHE A 41 0.25 -7.49 4.29
N HIS A 42 1.06 -7.74 3.27
CA HIS A 42 1.24 -6.78 2.20
C HIS A 42 -0.08 -6.47 1.52
N PHE A 43 -0.85 -7.50 1.22
CA PHE A 43 -2.14 -7.30 0.58
C PHE A 43 -3.07 -6.44 1.45
N ILE A 44 -3.18 -6.77 2.73
CA ILE A 44 -4.05 -6.03 3.63
C ILE A 44 -3.58 -4.59 3.78
N GLU A 45 -2.28 -4.42 3.98
CA GLU A 45 -1.70 -3.10 4.20
C GLU A 45 -1.97 -2.19 3.01
N TYR A 46 -1.79 -2.72 1.80
CA TYR A 46 -1.98 -1.91 0.61
C TYR A 46 -3.44 -1.82 0.20
N SER A 47 -4.30 -2.72 0.69
CA SER A 47 -5.74 -2.56 0.52
C SER A 47 -6.21 -1.32 1.27
N VAL A 48 -5.74 -1.13 2.49
CA VAL A 48 -6.06 0.06 3.26
C VAL A 48 -5.53 1.29 2.55
N LEU A 49 -4.33 1.21 2.01
CA LEU A 49 -3.76 2.33 1.28
C LEU A 49 -4.58 2.66 0.04
N GLY A 50 -5.02 1.65 -0.70
CA GLY A 50 -5.85 1.87 -1.87
C GLY A 50 -7.16 2.55 -1.52
N PHE A 51 -7.77 2.12 -0.43
CA PHE A 51 -8.99 2.73 0.07
C PHE A 51 -8.75 4.21 0.38
N LEU A 52 -7.70 4.51 1.14
CA LEU A 52 -7.41 5.88 1.54
C LEU A 52 -7.01 6.75 0.35
N LEU A 53 -6.21 6.22 -0.55
CA LEU A 53 -5.79 6.97 -1.73
C LEU A 53 -6.98 7.34 -2.60
N PHE A 54 -7.88 6.38 -2.81
CA PHE A 54 -9.06 6.66 -3.63
C PHE A 54 -9.87 7.78 -3.00
N GLN A 55 -10.08 7.72 -1.69
CA GLN A 55 -10.82 8.75 -0.99
C GLN A 55 -10.13 10.10 -1.11
N SER A 56 -8.81 10.10 -0.97
CA SER A 56 -8.05 11.34 -1.04
C SER A 56 -8.13 11.96 -2.44
N ILE A 57 -7.86 11.14 -3.46
CA ILE A 57 -7.84 11.65 -4.83
C ILE A 57 -9.24 12.11 -5.24
N SER A 58 -10.25 11.35 -4.87
CA SER A 58 -11.61 11.67 -5.22
C SER A 58 -12.09 12.95 -4.53
N SER A 59 -11.78 13.08 -3.25
CA SER A 59 -12.28 14.24 -2.49
C SER A 59 -11.54 15.54 -2.84
N GLU A 60 -10.29 15.43 -3.27
CA GLU A 60 -9.51 16.60 -3.65
C GLU A 60 -9.60 16.91 -5.14
N GLU A 61 -10.21 16.02 -5.89
CA GLU A 61 -10.32 16.18 -7.34
C GLU A 61 -8.94 16.45 -7.96
N LEU A 62 -7.96 15.65 -7.55
CA LEU A 62 -6.58 15.88 -7.94
C LEU A 62 -6.32 15.62 -9.41
N PHE A 63 -7.08 14.73 -10.02
CA PHE A 63 -6.86 14.37 -11.40
C PHE A 63 -8.13 14.53 -12.21
N ALA A 64 -7.94 14.86 -13.48
CA ALA A 64 -9.07 14.95 -14.40
C ALA A 64 -9.61 13.56 -14.79
N ILE A 65 -8.81 12.53 -14.53
CA ILE A 65 -9.19 11.17 -14.88
C ILE A 65 -9.93 10.52 -13.72
N ASN A 66 -10.45 9.33 -13.97
CA ASN A 66 -11.13 8.55 -12.96
C ASN A 66 -10.22 8.33 -11.75
N PRO A 67 -10.70 8.60 -10.53
CA PRO A 67 -9.88 8.44 -9.33
C PRO A 67 -9.30 7.03 -9.17
N GLN A 68 -9.96 6.01 -9.70
CA GLN A 68 -9.44 4.66 -9.59
C GLN A 68 -8.13 4.51 -10.36
N TYR A 69 -8.06 5.09 -11.55
CA TYR A 69 -6.81 5.03 -12.31
C TYR A 69 -5.69 5.78 -11.61
N GLY A 70 -6.01 6.95 -11.05
CA GLY A 70 -5.01 7.69 -10.29
C GLY A 70 -4.53 6.93 -9.08
N THR A 71 -5.47 6.28 -8.40
CA THR A 71 -5.14 5.50 -7.21
C THR A 71 -4.22 4.34 -7.56
N ILE A 72 -4.55 3.61 -8.62
CA ILE A 72 -3.74 2.47 -9.02
C ILE A 72 -2.35 2.92 -9.43
N PHE A 73 -2.27 4.00 -10.19
CA PHE A 73 -0.98 4.50 -10.66
C PHE A 73 -0.10 4.93 -9.49
N ILE A 74 -0.63 5.77 -8.60
CA ILE A 74 0.16 6.27 -7.47
C ILE A 74 0.47 5.14 -6.50
N GLY A 75 -0.50 4.26 -6.26
CA GLY A 75 -0.29 3.15 -5.35
C GLY A 75 0.79 2.22 -5.81
N ILE A 76 0.81 1.90 -7.10
CA ILE A 76 1.84 1.01 -7.63
C ILE A 76 3.20 1.67 -7.61
N LEU A 77 3.27 2.95 -7.96
CA LEU A 77 4.53 3.68 -7.88
C LEU A 77 5.06 3.68 -6.45
N PHE A 78 4.17 3.88 -5.49
CA PHE A 78 4.58 3.85 -4.10
C PHE A 78 5.06 2.46 -3.68
N ALA A 79 4.37 1.42 -4.14
CA ALA A 79 4.78 0.04 -3.83
C ALA A 79 6.16 -0.25 -4.38
N ILE A 80 6.43 0.19 -5.60
CA ILE A 80 7.73 -0.03 -6.21
C ILE A 80 8.81 0.72 -5.43
N SER A 81 8.54 1.98 -5.08
CA SER A 81 9.52 2.77 -4.34
C SER A 81 9.76 2.18 -2.95
N ASP A 82 8.72 1.62 -2.34
CA ASP A 82 8.85 0.98 -1.04
C ASP A 82 9.75 -0.26 -1.13
N GLU A 83 9.60 -1.04 -2.21
CA GLU A 83 10.45 -2.22 -2.40
C GLU A 83 11.89 -1.82 -2.66
N ILE A 84 12.10 -0.78 -3.45
CA ILE A 84 13.46 -0.30 -3.70
C ILE A 84 14.09 0.16 -2.38
N HIS A 85 13.33 0.92 -1.59
CA HIS A 85 13.80 1.36 -0.29
C HIS A 85 14.15 0.17 0.60
N GLN A 86 13.30 -0.85 0.59
CA GLN A 86 13.49 -2.03 1.40
C GLN A 86 14.77 -2.79 1.03
N SER A 87 15.17 -2.72 -0.24
CA SER A 87 16.37 -3.41 -0.68
C SER A 87 17.63 -2.86 -0.03
N PHE A 88 17.57 -1.66 0.52
CA PHE A 88 18.71 -1.06 1.21
C PHE A 88 18.71 -1.34 2.71
N VAL A 89 17.66 -2.00 3.22
CA VAL A 89 17.55 -2.27 4.64
C VAL A 89 18.20 -3.62 4.94
N PRO A 90 19.07 -3.70 5.96
CA PRO A 90 19.75 -4.97 6.25
C PRO A 90 18.76 -6.10 6.51
N GLY A 91 19.02 -7.24 5.91
CA GLY A 91 18.19 -8.42 6.09
C GLY A 91 16.92 -8.44 5.25
N ARG A 92 16.67 -7.40 4.48
CA ARG A 92 15.50 -7.34 3.63
C ARG A 92 15.88 -7.51 2.18
N HIS A 93 14.95 -8.05 1.40
CA HIS A 93 15.18 -8.28 -0.01
C HIS A 93 14.05 -7.72 -0.83
N MET A 94 14.39 -7.16 -2.00
CA MET A 94 13.37 -6.75 -2.93
C MET A 94 12.68 -7.98 -3.49
N SER A 95 11.37 -7.96 -3.57
CA SER A 95 10.59 -9.11 -3.98
C SER A 95 9.51 -8.68 -4.98
N LEU A 96 9.52 -9.32 -6.13
CA LEU A 96 8.49 -9.05 -7.13
C LEU A 96 7.11 -9.48 -6.61
N MET A 97 7.06 -10.57 -5.86
CA MET A 97 5.80 -11.01 -5.30
C MET A 97 5.21 -9.99 -4.33
N ASP A 98 6.05 -9.33 -3.57
CA ASP A 98 5.58 -8.28 -2.67
C ASP A 98 4.91 -7.15 -3.46
N VAL A 99 5.52 -6.75 -4.57
CA VAL A 99 4.96 -5.70 -5.41
C VAL A 99 3.62 -6.16 -6.00
N ILE A 100 3.56 -7.41 -6.42
CA ILE A 100 2.32 -7.94 -6.99
C ILE A 100 1.20 -7.91 -5.96
N PHE A 101 1.46 -8.38 -4.75
CA PHE A 101 0.44 -8.39 -3.72
C PHE A 101 0.08 -6.99 -3.24
N ASP A 102 1.06 -6.09 -3.20
CA ASP A 102 0.79 -4.69 -2.92
C ASP A 102 -0.15 -4.11 -3.96
N SER A 103 0.13 -4.39 -5.22
CA SER A 103 -0.69 -3.87 -6.32
C SER A 103 -2.11 -4.43 -6.28
N LEU A 104 -2.22 -5.74 -6.01
CA LEU A 104 -3.53 -6.34 -5.87
C LEU A 104 -4.30 -5.72 -4.73
N GLY A 105 -3.61 -5.40 -3.63
CA GLY A 105 -4.24 -4.73 -2.52
C GLY A 105 -4.76 -3.36 -2.90
N ILE A 106 -3.96 -2.59 -3.61
CA ILE A 106 -4.38 -1.27 -4.07
C ILE A 106 -5.66 -1.38 -4.90
N ILE A 107 -5.67 -2.31 -5.83
CA ILE A 107 -6.84 -2.50 -6.70
C ILE A 107 -8.05 -2.91 -5.88
N PHE A 108 -7.86 -3.84 -4.96
CA PHE A 108 -8.97 -4.31 -4.13
C PHE A 108 -9.53 -3.19 -3.26
N GLY A 109 -8.66 -2.46 -2.58
CA GLY A 109 -9.11 -1.39 -1.68
C GLY A 109 -9.79 -0.27 -2.39
N SER A 110 -9.25 0.15 -3.54
CA SER A 110 -9.87 1.21 -4.31
C SER A 110 -11.20 0.77 -4.90
N SER A 111 -11.30 -0.50 -5.26
CA SER A 111 -12.53 -1.03 -5.82
C SER A 111 -13.64 -1.10 -4.79
N LEU A 112 -13.31 -1.33 -3.55
CA LEU A 112 -14.30 -1.33 -2.48
C LEU A 112 -14.98 0.03 -2.39
N VAL A 113 -14.19 1.10 -2.43
CA VAL A 113 -14.76 2.44 -2.38
C VAL A 113 -15.58 2.72 -3.62
N TYR A 114 -15.06 2.30 -4.77
CA TYR A 114 -15.74 2.57 -6.02
C TYR A 114 -17.13 1.93 -6.07
N ARG A 115 -17.27 0.78 -5.42
CA ARG A 115 -18.55 0.06 -5.40
C ARG A 115 -19.54 0.58 -4.39
N ILE A 116 -19.07 1.28 -3.37
CA ILE A 116 -19.95 1.81 -2.34
C ILE A 116 -20.65 3.02 -2.90
N PRO A 117 -22.00 3.05 -2.85
CA PRO A 117 -22.72 4.21 -3.36
C PRO A 117 -22.28 5.46 -2.63
N ASN A 118 -22.03 6.50 -3.38
CA ASN A 118 -21.64 7.76 -2.79
C ASN A 118 -22.89 8.49 -2.33
N SER A 119 -22.94 8.75 -1.04
CA SER A 119 -24.13 9.36 -0.45
C SER A 119 -24.10 10.88 -0.45
N SER A 120 -23.01 11.47 -0.88
CA SER A 120 -22.88 12.93 -0.86
C SER A 120 -23.20 13.56 -2.17
#